data_794bc1f99b8e6b830df58f6074f6e054
#
_entry.id   794bc1f99b8e6b830df58f6074f6e054
#
_cell.length_a   1.000
_cell.length_b   1.000
_cell.length_c   1.000
_cell.angle_alpha   90.00
_cell.angle_beta   90.00
_cell.angle_gamma   90.00
#
_symmetry.space_group_name_H-M   'P 1'
#
loop_
_entity.id
_entity.type
_entity.pdbx_description
1 polymer ?
#
loop_
_entity_poly.entity_id
_entity_poly.type
_entity_poly.pdbx_seq_one_letter_code
_entity_poly.pdbx_strand_id
1 'polypeptide(L)'
;AVVAVDPLDDAIEQCRLLGVSAIQGSAANEDILRQAGIERATSLVVATGSDAENVFIILTARHIQPFLQIISRCHAEDSISKLEAAGADTVISPYSIAGRRIAHVLTHPTVTNFLDGVLDFGDHKMRLGEFIVGEDSQLAGLTLGEAKLNVTVLAVNHPDQQVFAHPNADTKLLAGAAVIVMGLDRELDQLEQQFKC
;
A
#
# COMPACT_ATOMS: atom_id res chain seq x y z
N ALA A 1 -13.60 10.69 -1.36
CA ALA A 1 -14.08 11.27 -0.09
C ALA A 1 -13.82 10.25 1.03
N VAL A 2 -13.47 10.72 2.23
CA VAL A 2 -13.23 9.90 3.42
C VAL A 2 -14.30 10.26 4.45
N VAL A 3 -14.80 9.23 5.16
CA VAL A 3 -15.70 9.39 6.32
C VAL A 3 -15.06 8.65 7.50
N ALA A 4 -14.86 9.33 8.62
CA ALA A 4 -14.38 8.75 9.86
C ALA A 4 -15.58 8.28 10.71
N VAL A 5 -15.39 7.18 11.45
CA VAL A 5 -16.35 6.71 12.46
C VAL A 5 -15.58 6.49 13.75
N ASP A 6 -15.99 7.16 14.82
CA ASP A 6 -15.37 7.03 16.13
C ASP A 6 -16.43 7.25 17.24
N PRO A 7 -16.40 6.50 18.35
CA PRO A 7 -17.35 6.71 19.44
C PRO A 7 -17.05 7.97 20.29
N LEU A 8 -15.82 8.51 20.22
CA LEU A 8 -15.38 9.60 21.08
C LEU A 8 -15.65 10.96 20.46
N ASP A 9 -16.26 11.87 21.23
CA ASP A 9 -16.52 13.26 20.82
C ASP A 9 -15.26 14.00 20.40
N ASP A 10 -14.17 13.83 21.16
CA ASP A 10 -12.90 14.51 20.87
C ASP A 10 -12.32 14.10 19.51
N ALA A 11 -12.44 12.83 19.14
CA ALA A 11 -12.00 12.34 17.84
C ALA A 11 -12.86 12.92 16.71
N ILE A 12 -14.16 13.00 16.90
CA ILE A 12 -15.08 13.63 15.93
C ILE A 12 -14.77 15.11 15.75
N GLU A 13 -14.49 15.83 16.84
CA GLU A 13 -14.12 17.24 16.74
C GLU A 13 -12.79 17.46 16.02
N GLN A 14 -11.79 16.60 16.26
CA GLN A 14 -10.55 16.62 15.50
C GLN A 14 -10.78 16.39 14.00
N CYS A 15 -11.62 15.45 13.63
CA CYS A 15 -11.99 15.22 12.24
C CYS A 15 -12.61 16.48 11.61
N ARG A 16 -13.50 17.18 12.32
CA ARG A 16 -14.11 18.43 11.86
C ARG A 16 -13.09 19.53 11.62
N LEU A 17 -12.15 19.69 12.54
CA LEU A 17 -11.06 20.68 12.40
C LEU A 17 -10.17 20.40 11.18
N LEU A 18 -10.02 19.13 10.81
CA LEU A 18 -9.28 18.70 9.62
C LEU A 18 -10.12 18.71 8.33
N GLY A 19 -11.39 19.09 8.40
CA GLY A 19 -12.30 19.10 7.26
C GLY A 19 -12.72 17.70 6.79
N VAL A 20 -12.57 16.68 7.66
CA VAL A 20 -12.97 15.30 7.38
C VAL A 20 -14.39 15.08 7.88
N SER A 21 -15.25 14.49 7.03
CA SER A 21 -16.59 14.06 7.46
C SER A 21 -16.48 12.99 8.53
N ALA A 22 -17.28 13.10 9.61
CA ALA A 22 -17.22 12.16 10.71
C ALA A 22 -18.61 11.84 11.26
N ILE A 23 -18.78 10.60 11.71
CA ILE A 23 -20.01 10.09 12.35
C ILE A 23 -19.62 9.56 13.71
N GLN A 24 -20.31 10.05 14.74
CA GLN A 24 -20.12 9.57 16.09
C GLN A 24 -20.87 8.24 16.29
N GLY A 25 -20.15 7.21 16.69
CA GLY A 25 -20.72 5.91 16.99
C GLY A 25 -19.71 4.78 16.91
N SER A 26 -20.14 3.59 17.29
CA SER A 26 -19.33 2.37 17.15
C SER A 26 -19.44 1.82 15.73
N ALA A 27 -18.31 1.59 15.07
CA ALA A 27 -18.26 0.95 13.76
C ALA A 27 -18.65 -0.54 13.79
N ALA A 28 -18.78 -1.15 14.97
CA ALA A 28 -19.37 -2.48 15.11
C ALA A 28 -20.90 -2.48 14.88
N ASN A 29 -21.55 -1.31 14.89
CA ASN A 29 -22.98 -1.16 14.62
C ASN A 29 -23.21 -1.00 13.11
N GLU A 30 -24.03 -1.87 12.55
CA GLU A 30 -24.40 -1.90 11.13
C GLU A 30 -25.03 -0.58 10.66
N ASP A 31 -25.92 0.03 11.44
CA ASP A 31 -26.59 1.28 11.07
C ASP A 31 -25.59 2.44 10.96
N ILE A 32 -24.58 2.48 11.82
CA ILE A 32 -23.50 3.48 11.77
C ILE A 32 -22.65 3.30 10.51
N LEU A 33 -22.29 2.08 10.15
CA LEU A 33 -21.55 1.80 8.92
C LEU A 33 -22.37 2.16 7.67
N ARG A 34 -23.68 1.89 7.68
CA ARG A 34 -24.58 2.30 6.58
C ARG A 34 -24.70 3.82 6.47
N GLN A 35 -24.81 4.54 7.60
CA GLN A 35 -24.78 6.01 7.62
C GLN A 35 -23.47 6.56 7.07
N ALA A 36 -22.35 5.89 7.35
CA ALA A 36 -21.03 6.23 6.79
C ALA A 36 -20.93 5.97 5.28
N GLY A 37 -21.89 5.23 4.70
CA GLY A 37 -21.96 4.94 3.27
C GLY A 37 -21.13 3.73 2.86
N ILE A 38 -20.98 2.74 3.72
CA ILE A 38 -20.16 1.53 3.47
C ILE A 38 -20.58 0.80 2.18
N GLU A 39 -21.86 0.84 1.82
CA GLU A 39 -22.39 0.20 0.60
C GLU A 39 -21.79 0.79 -0.69
N ARG A 40 -21.31 2.03 -0.63
CA ARG A 40 -20.71 2.75 -1.74
C ARG A 40 -19.19 2.92 -1.59
N ALA A 41 -18.64 2.43 -0.48
CA ALA A 41 -17.22 2.53 -0.22
C ALA A 41 -16.44 1.54 -1.08
N THR A 42 -15.25 1.94 -1.50
CA THR A 42 -14.28 1.08 -2.19
C THR A 42 -13.35 0.37 -1.20
N SER A 43 -13.13 0.98 -0.04
CA SER A 43 -12.21 0.47 0.98
C SER A 43 -12.66 0.87 2.38
N LEU A 44 -12.31 0.05 3.37
CA LEU A 44 -12.49 0.31 4.79
C LEU A 44 -11.15 0.11 5.51
N VAL A 45 -10.78 1.07 6.35
CA VAL A 45 -9.66 0.91 7.28
C VAL A 45 -10.20 0.75 8.69
N VAL A 46 -9.89 -0.39 9.33
CA VAL A 46 -10.29 -0.72 10.69
C VAL A 46 -9.10 -0.57 11.61
N ALA A 47 -9.13 0.41 12.53
CA ALA A 47 -7.98 0.77 13.35
C ALA A 47 -8.35 1.15 14.79
N THR A 48 -9.33 0.42 15.40
CA THR A 48 -9.73 0.69 16.80
C THR A 48 -8.65 0.26 17.80
N GLY A 49 -8.87 0.58 19.07
CA GLY A 49 -7.98 0.19 20.17
C GLY A 49 -7.99 -1.30 20.53
N SER A 50 -8.85 -2.12 19.92
CA SER A 50 -9.07 -3.53 20.30
C SER A 50 -9.13 -4.45 19.08
N ASP A 51 -8.26 -5.47 19.03
CA ASP A 51 -8.29 -6.48 17.97
C ASP A 51 -9.62 -7.25 17.94
N ALA A 52 -10.23 -7.50 19.10
CA ALA A 52 -11.52 -8.14 19.17
C ALA A 52 -12.63 -7.28 18.55
N GLU A 53 -12.62 -5.97 18.82
CA GLU A 53 -13.55 -5.03 18.18
C GLU A 53 -13.31 -4.96 16.67
N ASN A 54 -12.05 -4.93 16.23
CA ASN A 54 -11.70 -4.96 14.82
C ASN A 54 -12.29 -6.19 14.11
N VAL A 55 -12.24 -7.38 14.73
CA VAL A 55 -12.89 -8.60 14.20
C VAL A 55 -14.39 -8.38 13.99
N PHE A 56 -15.11 -7.82 14.97
CA PHE A 56 -16.55 -7.56 14.86
C PHE A 56 -16.87 -6.56 13.74
N ILE A 57 -16.08 -5.48 13.63
CA ILE A 57 -16.26 -4.48 12.57
C ILE A 57 -16.06 -5.12 11.19
N ILE A 58 -15.01 -5.95 11.02
CA ILE A 58 -14.73 -6.64 9.76
C ILE A 58 -15.88 -7.56 9.37
N LEU A 59 -16.37 -8.38 10.31
CA LEU A 59 -17.50 -9.28 10.07
C LEU A 59 -18.76 -8.50 9.66
N THR A 60 -19.08 -7.41 10.35
CA THR A 60 -20.23 -6.55 10.03
C THR A 60 -20.04 -5.91 8.64
N ALA A 61 -18.86 -5.41 8.34
CA ALA A 61 -18.56 -4.83 7.04
C ALA A 61 -18.68 -5.83 5.89
N ARG A 62 -18.17 -7.05 6.06
CA ARG A 62 -18.28 -8.14 5.08
C ARG A 62 -19.72 -8.58 4.86
N HIS A 63 -20.52 -8.56 5.92
CA HIS A 63 -21.96 -8.87 5.80
C HIS A 63 -22.69 -7.85 4.91
N ILE A 64 -22.37 -6.56 5.06
CA ILE A 64 -23.00 -5.48 4.28
C ILE A 64 -22.45 -5.42 2.85
N GLN A 65 -21.12 -5.46 2.69
CA GLN A 65 -20.41 -5.30 1.42
C GLN A 65 -19.36 -6.40 1.25
N PRO A 66 -19.70 -7.55 0.63
CA PRO A 66 -18.82 -8.71 0.52
C PRO A 66 -17.50 -8.47 -0.21
N PHE A 67 -17.48 -7.52 -1.16
CA PHE A 67 -16.31 -7.24 -2.00
C PHE A 67 -15.52 -5.98 -1.60
N LEU A 68 -15.82 -5.41 -0.42
CA LEU A 68 -15.13 -4.25 0.11
C LEU A 68 -13.65 -4.60 0.38
N GLN A 69 -12.73 -3.75 -0.05
CA GLN A 69 -11.33 -3.89 0.38
C GLN A 69 -11.20 -3.48 1.85
N ILE A 70 -10.78 -4.41 2.71
CA ILE A 70 -10.67 -4.17 4.16
C ILE A 70 -9.21 -4.27 4.59
N ILE A 71 -8.68 -3.17 5.13
CA ILE A 71 -7.37 -3.10 5.77
C ILE A 71 -7.59 -2.98 7.26
N SER A 72 -6.98 -3.86 8.07
CA SER A 72 -7.08 -3.80 9.52
C SER A 72 -5.74 -3.57 10.19
N ARG A 73 -5.75 -2.76 11.24
CA ARG A 73 -4.65 -2.70 12.19
C ARG A 73 -4.77 -3.85 13.19
N CYS A 74 -3.65 -4.44 13.62
CA CYS A 74 -3.60 -5.31 14.78
C CYS A 74 -2.62 -4.79 15.84
N HIS A 75 -2.91 -5.10 17.11
CA HIS A 75 -2.02 -4.83 18.24
C HIS A 75 -1.09 -6.02 18.50
N ALA A 76 -1.65 -7.22 18.51
CA ALA A 76 -0.93 -8.45 18.78
C ALA A 76 -0.75 -9.28 17.51
N GLU A 77 0.45 -9.85 17.29
CA GLU A 77 0.74 -10.67 16.11
C GLU A 77 -0.14 -11.92 16.01
N ASP A 78 -0.53 -12.50 17.17
CA ASP A 78 -1.43 -13.65 17.21
C ASP A 78 -2.89 -13.32 16.80
N SER A 79 -3.22 -12.03 16.65
CA SER A 79 -4.51 -11.58 16.13
C SER A 79 -4.55 -11.53 14.60
N ILE A 80 -3.42 -11.57 13.90
CA ILE A 80 -3.36 -11.44 12.43
C ILE A 80 -4.25 -12.48 11.76
N SER A 81 -4.04 -13.77 12.07
CA SER A 81 -4.81 -14.86 11.47
C SER A 81 -6.32 -14.77 11.76
N LYS A 82 -6.71 -14.21 12.92
CA LYS A 82 -8.10 -14.02 13.30
C LYS A 82 -8.76 -12.91 12.51
N LEU A 83 -8.03 -11.79 12.29
CA LEU A 83 -8.51 -10.67 11.48
C LEU A 83 -8.64 -11.04 9.99
N GLU A 84 -7.67 -11.81 9.46
CA GLU A 84 -7.74 -12.37 8.11
C GLU A 84 -8.91 -13.36 7.97
N ALA A 85 -9.10 -14.26 8.94
CA ALA A 85 -10.22 -15.18 8.96
C ALA A 85 -11.57 -14.47 9.07
N ALA A 86 -11.64 -13.30 9.73
CA ALA A 86 -12.83 -12.46 9.78
C ALA A 86 -13.11 -11.77 8.43
N GLY A 87 -12.13 -11.72 7.51
CA GLY A 87 -12.27 -11.18 6.17
C GLY A 87 -11.49 -9.91 5.89
N ALA A 88 -10.46 -9.57 6.67
CA ALA A 88 -9.52 -8.52 6.29
C ALA A 88 -8.66 -8.98 5.11
N ASP A 89 -8.53 -8.12 4.08
CA ASP A 89 -7.65 -8.39 2.92
C ASP A 89 -6.18 -8.11 3.24
N THR A 90 -5.95 -7.19 4.18
CA THR A 90 -4.60 -6.85 4.65
C THR A 90 -4.64 -6.53 6.14
N VAL A 91 -3.70 -7.10 6.88
CA VAL A 91 -3.53 -6.80 8.31
C VAL A 91 -2.17 -6.16 8.53
N ILE A 92 -2.15 -5.01 9.18
CA ILE A 92 -0.94 -4.23 9.48
C ILE A 92 -0.69 -4.24 10.98
N SER A 93 0.51 -4.69 11.39
CA SER A 93 0.99 -4.60 12.77
C SER A 93 2.01 -3.47 12.90
N PRO A 94 1.62 -2.27 13.38
CA PRO A 94 2.53 -1.14 13.53
C PRO A 94 3.69 -1.45 14.49
N TYR A 95 3.44 -2.20 15.56
CA TYR A 95 4.47 -2.56 16.54
C TYR A 95 5.52 -3.50 15.96
N SER A 96 5.12 -4.48 15.15
CA SER A 96 6.07 -5.38 14.48
C SER A 96 6.88 -4.64 13.42
N ILE A 97 6.25 -3.72 12.68
CA ILE A 97 6.94 -2.87 11.72
C ILE A 97 7.96 -1.99 12.44
N ALA A 98 7.54 -1.30 13.51
CA ALA A 98 8.42 -0.44 14.30
C ALA A 98 9.56 -1.24 14.95
N GLY A 99 9.27 -2.41 15.54
CA GLY A 99 10.27 -3.28 16.16
C GLY A 99 11.33 -3.74 15.16
N ARG A 100 10.93 -4.21 13.97
CA ARG A 100 11.87 -4.56 12.89
C ARG A 100 12.69 -3.35 12.45
N ARG A 101 12.05 -2.18 12.32
CA ARG A 101 12.74 -0.96 11.97
C ARG A 101 13.81 -0.58 12.96
N ILE A 102 13.51 -0.62 14.27
CA ILE A 102 14.47 -0.35 15.34
C ILE A 102 15.65 -1.32 15.25
N ALA A 103 15.38 -2.62 15.07
CA ALA A 103 16.43 -3.62 14.92
C ALA A 103 17.33 -3.34 13.70
N HIS A 104 16.75 -2.97 12.57
CA HIS A 104 17.51 -2.62 11.36
C HIS A 104 18.37 -1.37 11.55
N VAL A 105 17.86 -0.32 12.20
CA VAL A 105 18.63 0.89 12.51
C VAL A 105 19.88 0.54 13.34
N LEU A 106 19.74 -0.36 14.31
CA LEU A 106 20.85 -0.77 15.19
C LEU A 106 21.86 -1.67 14.47
N THR A 107 21.41 -2.59 13.64
CA THR A 107 22.26 -3.61 13.00
C THR A 107 22.83 -3.17 11.65
N HIS A 108 22.11 -2.33 10.90
CA HIS A 108 22.46 -1.91 9.54
C HIS A 108 22.19 -0.40 9.32
N PRO A 109 22.83 0.50 10.11
CA PRO A 109 22.51 1.94 10.06
C PRO A 109 22.73 2.57 8.69
N THR A 110 23.78 2.18 7.96
CA THR A 110 24.07 2.71 6.64
C THR A 110 22.99 2.33 5.60
N VAL A 111 22.54 1.07 5.62
CA VAL A 111 21.48 0.60 4.74
C VAL A 111 20.16 1.30 5.06
N THR A 112 19.87 1.45 6.35
CA THR A 112 18.66 2.14 6.82
C THR A 112 18.64 3.60 6.36
N ASN A 113 19.72 4.34 6.57
CA ASN A 113 19.83 5.72 6.13
C ASN A 113 19.72 5.86 4.60
N PHE A 114 20.28 4.93 3.84
CA PHE A 114 20.15 4.90 2.39
C PHE A 114 18.68 4.68 1.97
N LEU A 115 18.01 3.68 2.55
CA LEU A 115 16.60 3.41 2.23
C LEU A 115 15.68 4.57 2.64
N ASP A 116 15.93 5.21 3.78
CA ASP A 116 15.19 6.41 4.20
C ASP A 116 15.36 7.54 3.18
N GLY A 117 16.60 7.76 2.72
CA GLY A 117 16.87 8.75 1.70
C GLY A 117 16.21 8.47 0.35
N VAL A 118 15.94 7.20 0.04
CA VAL A 118 15.26 6.78 -1.21
C VAL A 118 13.73 6.78 -1.05
N LEU A 119 13.22 6.46 0.15
CA LEU A 119 11.77 6.33 0.42
C LEU A 119 11.14 7.63 0.93
N ASP A 120 11.94 8.59 1.43
CA ASP A 120 11.44 9.86 1.91
C ASP A 120 11.18 10.80 0.73
N PHE A 121 9.93 11.25 0.57
CA PHE A 121 9.48 12.17 -0.49
C PHE A 121 9.98 13.62 -0.31
N GLY A 122 11.06 13.80 0.46
CA GLY A 122 11.74 15.09 0.62
C GLY A 122 12.66 15.42 -0.55
N ASP A 123 13.53 16.43 -0.37
CA ASP A 123 14.47 17.00 -1.36
C ASP A 123 15.53 16.00 -1.92
N HIS A 124 15.26 14.70 -1.95
CA HIS A 124 16.20 13.67 -2.38
C HIS A 124 16.16 13.47 -3.89
N LYS A 125 17.34 13.48 -4.47
CA LYS A 125 17.55 13.33 -5.91
C LYS A 125 17.26 11.93 -6.47
N MET A 126 16.94 10.94 -5.62
CA MET A 126 16.75 9.55 -6.01
C MET A 126 15.50 8.98 -5.37
N ARG A 127 14.66 8.28 -6.12
CA ARG A 127 13.44 7.61 -5.63
C ARG A 127 13.22 6.26 -6.30
N LEU A 128 12.30 5.48 -5.71
CA LEU A 128 11.75 4.28 -6.32
C LEU A 128 10.56 4.65 -7.22
N GLY A 129 10.46 4.01 -8.37
CA GLY A 129 9.34 4.10 -9.28
C GLY A 129 8.84 2.71 -9.66
N GLU A 130 7.54 2.61 -9.93
CA GLU A 130 6.90 1.45 -10.53
C GLU A 130 6.27 1.87 -11.85
N PHE A 131 6.57 1.14 -12.92
CA PHE A 131 6.05 1.39 -14.25
C PHE A 131 5.45 0.12 -14.83
N ILE A 132 4.27 0.24 -15.42
CA ILE A 132 3.63 -0.88 -16.13
C ILE A 132 3.94 -0.76 -17.62
N VAL A 133 4.45 -1.83 -18.22
CA VAL A 133 4.71 -1.89 -19.66
C VAL A 133 3.36 -1.93 -20.39
N GLY A 134 3.02 -0.85 -21.10
CA GLY A 134 1.81 -0.78 -21.92
C GLY A 134 1.82 -1.79 -23.06
N GLU A 135 0.63 -2.19 -23.55
CA GLU A 135 0.51 -3.09 -24.72
C GLU A 135 1.11 -2.47 -25.99
N ASP A 136 0.95 -1.16 -26.16
CA ASP A 136 1.48 -0.40 -27.29
C ASP A 136 2.85 0.25 -27.02
N SER A 137 3.45 -0.03 -25.86
CA SER A 137 4.77 0.51 -25.50
C SER A 137 5.87 -0.01 -26.41
N GLN A 138 6.77 0.87 -26.84
CA GLN A 138 7.97 0.50 -27.60
C GLN A 138 8.90 -0.44 -26.84
N LEU A 139 8.73 -0.55 -25.51
CA LEU A 139 9.50 -1.42 -24.64
C LEU A 139 8.93 -2.86 -24.61
N ALA A 140 7.67 -3.05 -25.01
CA ALA A 140 7.03 -4.35 -24.99
C ALA A 140 7.73 -5.34 -25.93
N GLY A 141 8.17 -6.47 -25.36
CA GLY A 141 8.90 -7.54 -26.08
C GLY A 141 10.42 -7.36 -26.13
N LEU A 142 10.95 -6.19 -25.79
CA LEU A 142 12.41 -5.97 -25.70
C LEU A 142 12.97 -6.64 -24.45
N THR A 143 14.25 -6.93 -24.48
CA THR A 143 15.03 -7.26 -23.28
C THR A 143 15.50 -5.99 -22.57
N LEU A 144 15.84 -6.08 -21.29
CA LEU A 144 16.39 -4.94 -20.54
C LEU A 144 17.67 -4.37 -21.19
N GLY A 145 18.48 -5.23 -21.78
CA GLY A 145 19.69 -4.83 -22.51
C GLY A 145 19.40 -4.02 -23.77
N GLU A 146 18.33 -4.35 -24.50
CA GLU A 146 17.86 -3.63 -25.69
C GLU A 146 17.16 -2.34 -25.32
N ALA A 147 16.40 -2.32 -24.23
CA ALA A 147 15.66 -1.15 -23.75
C ALA A 147 16.56 0.01 -23.29
N LYS A 148 17.80 -0.28 -22.86
CA LYS A 148 18.83 0.70 -22.44
C LYS A 148 18.29 1.77 -21.47
N LEU A 149 17.56 1.32 -20.46
CA LEU A 149 16.97 2.21 -19.45
C LEU A 149 18.09 2.90 -18.65
N ASN A 150 18.01 4.22 -18.51
CA ASN A 150 18.99 5.00 -17.75
C ASN A 150 18.64 5.05 -16.26
N VAL A 151 18.26 3.91 -15.69
CA VAL A 151 17.86 3.72 -14.28
C VAL A 151 18.34 2.36 -13.81
N THR A 152 18.38 2.17 -12.48
CA THR A 152 18.65 0.85 -11.91
C THR A 152 17.34 0.06 -11.85
N VAL A 153 17.23 -1.03 -12.60
CA VAL A 153 16.08 -1.94 -12.50
C VAL A 153 16.31 -2.90 -11.34
N LEU A 154 15.40 -2.87 -10.37
CA LEU A 154 15.47 -3.69 -9.16
C LEU A 154 14.70 -5.01 -9.32
N ALA A 155 13.53 -4.95 -9.95
CA ALA A 155 12.72 -6.14 -10.21
C ALA A 155 11.83 -5.96 -11.44
N VAL A 156 11.44 -7.09 -12.05
CA VAL A 156 10.41 -7.16 -13.09
C VAL A 156 9.40 -8.21 -12.67
N ASN A 157 8.14 -7.82 -12.53
CA ASN A 157 7.03 -8.70 -12.20
C ASN A 157 6.20 -8.91 -13.46
N HIS A 158 6.20 -10.13 -14.00
CA HIS A 158 5.41 -10.47 -15.17
C HIS A 158 3.93 -10.70 -14.80
N PRO A 159 3.00 -10.55 -15.77
CA PRO A 159 1.56 -10.77 -15.53
C PRO A 159 1.21 -12.20 -15.08
N ASP A 160 2.05 -13.17 -15.41
CA ASP A 160 1.95 -14.58 -14.98
C ASP A 160 2.44 -14.84 -13.55
N GLN A 161 2.68 -13.78 -12.76
CA GLN A 161 3.22 -13.78 -11.40
C GLN A 161 4.68 -14.25 -11.29
N GLN A 162 5.41 -14.36 -12.38
CA GLN A 162 6.84 -14.62 -12.34
C GLN A 162 7.59 -13.33 -11.96
N VAL A 163 8.27 -13.36 -10.81
CA VAL A 163 9.04 -12.24 -10.26
C VAL A 163 10.52 -12.45 -10.54
N PHE A 164 11.13 -11.55 -11.29
CA PHE A 164 12.57 -11.47 -11.47
C PHE A 164 13.16 -10.42 -10.51
N ALA A 165 13.55 -10.86 -9.31
CA ALA A 165 14.40 -10.08 -8.43
C ALA A 165 15.85 -10.17 -8.96
N HIS A 166 16.50 -9.05 -9.19
CA HIS A 166 17.80 -8.96 -9.90
C HIS A 166 17.72 -9.39 -11.38
N PRO A 167 16.89 -8.72 -12.18
CA PRO A 167 16.80 -9.03 -13.60
C PRO A 167 18.12 -8.74 -14.30
N ASN A 168 18.45 -9.57 -15.28
CA ASN A 168 19.65 -9.41 -16.12
C ASN A 168 19.31 -8.78 -17.48
N ALA A 169 20.33 -8.55 -18.32
CA ALA A 169 20.15 -7.94 -19.63
C ALA A 169 19.19 -8.72 -20.55
N ASP A 170 19.07 -10.05 -20.37
CA ASP A 170 18.22 -10.92 -21.19
C ASP A 170 16.77 -10.99 -20.70
N THR A 171 16.47 -10.38 -19.53
CA THR A 171 15.10 -10.35 -18.98
C THR A 171 14.20 -9.55 -19.91
N LYS A 172 13.10 -10.16 -20.39
CA LYS A 172 12.14 -9.55 -21.31
C LYS A 172 11.15 -8.66 -20.56
N LEU A 173 10.77 -7.57 -21.19
CA LEU A 173 9.69 -6.67 -20.76
C LEU A 173 8.41 -7.07 -21.48
N LEU A 174 7.57 -7.86 -20.83
CA LEU A 174 6.27 -8.26 -21.40
C LEU A 174 5.23 -7.15 -21.17
N ALA A 175 4.29 -7.03 -22.10
CA ALA A 175 3.12 -6.15 -21.90
C ALA A 175 2.39 -6.55 -20.61
N GLY A 176 2.01 -5.55 -19.80
CA GLY A 176 1.44 -5.75 -18.47
C GLY A 176 2.45 -6.05 -17.34
N ALA A 177 3.75 -6.19 -17.66
CA ALA A 177 4.76 -6.36 -16.62
C ALA A 177 4.96 -5.08 -15.79
N ALA A 178 5.08 -5.24 -14.47
CA ALA A 178 5.46 -4.15 -13.57
C ALA A 178 6.98 -4.14 -13.38
N VAL A 179 7.61 -3.01 -13.69
CA VAL A 179 9.06 -2.80 -13.59
C VAL A 179 9.35 -1.87 -12.43
N ILE A 180 10.06 -2.38 -11.42
CA ILE A 180 10.47 -1.61 -10.25
C ILE A 180 11.88 -1.07 -10.49
N VAL A 181 12.00 0.24 -10.45
CA VAL A 181 13.26 0.94 -10.76
C VAL A 181 13.64 1.90 -9.64
N MET A 182 14.93 2.23 -9.60
CA MET A 182 15.50 3.29 -8.77
C MET A 182 16.29 4.23 -9.64
N GLY A 183 16.02 5.53 -9.54
CA GLY A 183 16.68 6.55 -10.33
C GLY A 183 16.44 7.97 -9.80
N LEU A 184 17.05 8.95 -10.44
CA LEU A 184 16.81 10.36 -10.15
C LEU A 184 15.41 10.76 -10.64
N ASP A 185 14.78 11.73 -9.98
CA ASP A 185 13.44 12.23 -10.36
C ASP A 185 13.31 12.50 -11.85
N ARG A 186 14.27 13.25 -12.41
CA ARG A 186 14.28 13.57 -13.85
C ARG A 186 14.39 12.35 -14.77
N GLU A 187 15.04 11.28 -14.30
CA GLU A 187 15.21 10.04 -15.08
C GLU A 187 13.93 9.24 -15.06
N LEU A 188 13.26 9.19 -13.90
CA LEU A 188 11.97 8.53 -13.74
C LEU A 188 10.85 9.24 -14.51
N ASP A 189 10.83 10.58 -14.51
CA ASP A 189 9.86 11.37 -15.27
C ASP A 189 10.01 11.16 -16.79
N GLN A 190 11.26 11.03 -17.28
CA GLN A 190 11.52 10.69 -18.68
C GLN A 190 11.08 9.25 -19.02
N LEU A 191 11.33 8.33 -18.09
CA LEU A 191 10.98 6.93 -18.25
C LEU A 191 9.46 6.71 -18.32
N GLU A 192 8.68 7.46 -17.54
CA GLU A 192 7.22 7.38 -17.54
C GLU A 192 6.62 7.57 -18.93
N GLN A 193 7.20 8.45 -19.73
CA GLN A 193 6.77 8.67 -21.11
C GLN A 193 7.03 7.46 -22.02
N GLN A 194 8.11 6.71 -21.79
CA GLN A 194 8.47 5.53 -22.59
C GLN A 194 7.59 4.31 -22.28
N PHE A 195 7.08 4.22 -21.04
CA PHE A 195 6.21 3.10 -20.62
C PHE A 195 4.75 3.30 -21.04
N LYS A 196 4.29 4.55 -21.24
CA LYS A 196 2.90 4.90 -21.57
C LYS A 196 2.62 4.98 -23.09
N CYS A 197 3.67 4.98 -23.92
CA CYS A 197 3.50 5.12 -25.38
C CYS A 197 3.38 3.77 -26.04
#